data_87ccd87120c1ad2cd464fd35be8b9a5b
#
_entry.id   87ccd87120c1ad2cd464fd35be8b9a5b
#
_cell.length_a   1.000
_cell.length_b   1.000
_cell.length_c   1.000
_cell.angle_alpha   90.00
_cell.angle_beta   90.00
_cell.angle_gamma   90.00
#
_symmetry.space_group_name_H-M   'P 1'
#
loop_
_entity.id
_entity.type
_entity.pdbx_description
1 polymer ?
#
loop_
_entity_poly.entity_id
_entity_poly.type
_entity_poly.pdbx_seq_one_letter_code
_entity_poly.pdbx_strand_id
1 'polypeptide(L)'
;GYCLSLSCFLGSIKYTDLAAGLHRTLNELEKKKSGYNWLVGGNIMARYTHFKIGTTAMYDSFTQTAFMGLDYRTYFKNFQFSGEIAVSHQGKIATLQNIQVQLHSSLLYAIQARYYSKNYNNALGYNSIESGYKNGEAGVFMGLEWQITPTIKLNTCADVYQSLSQAYRISKPAIHYKTFASITLTPKQNQQILAKWQWNLSERNAANSNDGILPTYPYTKNKVQITYQGNFTNGLVLKSGWVAHFFGYHTDELCSGHLVYQDIG
;
A
#
# COMPACT_ATOMS: atom_id res chain seq x y z
N GLY A 1 -5.54 -27.84 -19.84
CA GLY A 1 -4.24 -27.74 -20.51
C GLY A 1 -3.16 -27.31 -19.52
N TYR A 2 -1.94 -27.74 -19.77
CA TYR A 2 -0.76 -27.43 -19.00
C TYR A 2 0.06 -26.40 -19.78
N CYS A 3 0.63 -25.41 -19.09
CA CYS A 3 1.57 -24.47 -19.66
C CYS A 3 2.75 -24.31 -18.70
N LEU A 4 3.96 -24.52 -19.22
CA LEU A 4 5.21 -24.21 -18.54
C LEU A 4 5.83 -23.01 -19.24
N SER A 5 6.18 -21.98 -18.50
CA SER A 5 6.91 -20.82 -19.02
C SER A 5 8.22 -20.62 -18.27
N LEU A 6 9.26 -20.30 -19.02
CA LEU A 6 10.56 -19.91 -18.51
C LEU A 6 10.87 -18.52 -19.06
N SER A 7 11.25 -17.61 -18.21
CA SER A 7 11.72 -16.29 -18.61
C SER A 7 13.02 -15.96 -17.89
N CYS A 8 13.95 -15.34 -18.61
CA CYS A 8 15.18 -14.80 -18.06
C CYS A 8 15.22 -13.31 -18.39
N PHE A 9 15.80 -12.52 -17.50
CA PHE A 9 16.00 -11.11 -17.72
C PHE A 9 17.41 -10.69 -17.30
N LEU A 10 17.96 -9.81 -18.08
CA LEU A 10 19.20 -9.11 -17.77
C LEU A 10 18.96 -7.63 -18.08
N GLY A 11 19.14 -6.79 -17.09
CA GLY A 11 18.97 -5.36 -17.25
C GLY A 11 20.10 -4.59 -16.57
N SER A 12 20.45 -3.46 -17.15
CA SER A 12 21.29 -2.47 -16.48
C SER A 12 20.53 -1.16 -16.39
N ILE A 13 20.53 -0.56 -15.21
CA ILE A 13 19.89 0.73 -14.97
C ILE A 13 20.96 1.69 -14.48
N LYS A 14 21.09 2.84 -15.16
CA LYS A 14 21.83 3.96 -14.59
C LYS A 14 21.01 4.50 -13.43
N TYR A 15 21.57 4.48 -12.25
CA TYR A 15 20.91 5.08 -11.10
C TYR A 15 21.67 6.32 -10.64
N THR A 16 20.93 7.22 -10.06
CA THR A 16 21.46 8.32 -9.28
C THR A 16 21.55 7.83 -7.85
N ASP A 17 22.65 8.09 -7.17
CA ASP A 17 22.77 7.79 -5.74
C ASP A 17 21.53 8.35 -5.02
N LEU A 18 20.74 7.45 -4.45
CA LEU A 18 19.49 7.80 -3.76
C LEU A 18 19.73 8.69 -2.52
N ALA A 19 20.97 8.74 -2.03
CA ALA A 19 21.39 9.64 -0.97
C ALA A 19 21.66 11.08 -1.47
N ALA A 20 21.69 11.29 -2.79
CA ALA A 20 22.10 12.58 -3.37
C ALA A 20 20.98 13.65 -3.41
N GLY A 21 19.80 13.37 -2.89
CA GLY A 21 18.74 14.37 -2.72
C GLY A 21 18.25 15.03 -4.01
N LEU A 22 18.07 16.34 -3.99
CA LEU A 22 17.43 17.10 -5.06
C LEU A 22 18.37 17.59 -6.17
N HIS A 23 19.63 17.12 -6.22
CA HIS A 23 20.65 17.53 -7.19
C HIS A 23 20.86 19.06 -7.27
N ARG A 24 20.96 19.73 -6.11
CA ARG A 24 21.11 21.20 -6.02
C ARG A 24 22.56 21.63 -5.86
N THR A 25 23.43 20.76 -5.37
CA THR A 25 24.86 21.03 -5.19
C THR A 25 25.68 20.40 -6.29
N LEU A 26 26.91 20.92 -6.53
CA LEU A 26 27.83 20.37 -7.52
C LEU A 26 28.13 18.89 -7.25
N ASN A 27 28.37 18.50 -5.98
CA ASN A 27 28.58 17.12 -5.58
C ASN A 27 27.37 16.20 -5.87
N GLU A 28 26.13 16.72 -5.72
CA GLU A 28 24.92 15.98 -6.06
C GLU A 28 24.73 15.86 -7.58
N LEU A 29 25.11 16.88 -8.33
CA LEU A 29 25.08 16.87 -9.80
C LEU A 29 26.11 15.89 -10.38
N GLU A 30 27.32 15.81 -9.84
CA GLU A 30 28.35 14.85 -10.24
C GLU A 30 27.91 13.40 -9.98
N LYS A 31 27.17 13.15 -8.90
CA LYS A 31 26.61 11.84 -8.56
C LYS A 31 25.38 11.46 -9.37
N LYS A 32 24.84 12.39 -10.17
CA LYS A 32 23.68 12.14 -11.02
C LYS A 32 24.02 11.16 -12.13
N LYS A 33 23.34 9.98 -12.14
CA LYS A 33 23.54 8.91 -13.12
C LYS A 33 24.98 8.40 -13.22
N SER A 34 25.73 8.47 -12.13
CA SER A 34 27.13 8.02 -12.07
C SER A 34 27.28 6.51 -11.79
N GLY A 35 26.22 5.87 -11.29
CA GLY A 35 26.24 4.44 -10.98
C GLY A 35 25.54 3.59 -12.03
N TYR A 36 25.97 2.32 -12.13
CA TYR A 36 25.30 1.29 -12.93
C TYR A 36 24.82 0.21 -11.97
N ASN A 37 23.58 -0.19 -12.10
CA ASN A 37 23.01 -1.34 -11.42
C ASN A 37 22.73 -2.44 -12.44
N TRP A 38 23.23 -3.65 -12.18
CA TRP A 38 22.93 -4.85 -12.94
C TRP A 38 21.88 -5.65 -12.20
N LEU A 39 20.80 -5.97 -12.86
CA LEU A 39 19.78 -6.87 -12.41
C LEU A 39 19.78 -8.09 -13.32
N VAL A 40 19.97 -9.25 -12.74
CA VAL A 40 19.87 -10.52 -13.46
C VAL A 40 18.94 -11.45 -12.71
N GLY A 41 18.13 -12.20 -13.42
CA GLY A 41 17.22 -13.16 -12.81
C GLY A 41 16.45 -14.00 -13.81
N GLY A 42 15.62 -14.87 -13.28
CA GLY A 42 14.74 -15.72 -14.06
C GLY A 42 13.50 -16.12 -13.25
N ASN A 43 12.47 -16.52 -13.98
CA ASN A 43 11.22 -17.01 -13.43
C ASN A 43 10.84 -18.31 -14.16
N ILE A 44 10.43 -19.30 -13.40
CA ILE A 44 9.83 -20.55 -13.89
C ILE A 44 8.41 -20.60 -13.37
N MET A 45 7.44 -20.79 -14.24
CA MET A 45 6.03 -20.82 -13.89
C MET A 45 5.33 -22.01 -14.52
N ALA A 46 4.61 -22.76 -13.70
CA ALA A 46 3.69 -23.81 -14.12
C ALA A 46 2.25 -23.34 -13.93
N ARG A 47 1.44 -23.49 -14.96
CA ARG A 47 0.02 -23.12 -14.96
C ARG A 47 -0.83 -24.35 -15.32
N TYR A 48 -1.82 -24.57 -14.49
CA TYR A 48 -2.89 -25.55 -14.66
C TYR A 48 -4.23 -24.81 -14.74
N THR A 49 -5.31 -25.52 -15.01
CA THR A 49 -6.64 -24.92 -15.18
C THR A 49 -7.07 -24.05 -13.98
N HIS A 50 -6.83 -24.52 -12.75
CA HIS A 50 -7.24 -23.84 -11.52
C HIS A 50 -6.08 -23.47 -10.59
N PHE A 51 -4.86 -23.76 -10.99
CA PHE A 51 -3.69 -23.56 -10.15
C PHE A 51 -2.52 -23.02 -10.96
N LYS A 52 -1.84 -22.05 -10.39
CA LYS A 52 -0.60 -21.47 -10.89
C LYS A 52 0.42 -21.47 -9.78
N ILE A 53 1.66 -21.87 -10.07
CA ILE A 53 2.80 -21.75 -9.18
C ILE A 53 3.99 -21.22 -9.96
N GLY A 54 4.74 -20.33 -9.35
CA GLY A 54 5.93 -19.75 -9.94
C GLY A 54 7.07 -19.68 -8.94
N THR A 55 8.28 -19.73 -9.42
CA THR A 55 9.48 -19.40 -8.64
C THR A 55 10.31 -18.39 -9.40
N THR A 56 10.79 -17.39 -8.68
CA THR A 56 11.62 -16.32 -9.23
C THR A 56 12.92 -16.28 -8.45
N ALA A 57 14.05 -16.20 -9.15
CA ALA A 57 15.33 -15.90 -8.55
C ALA A 57 15.93 -14.68 -9.22
N MET A 58 16.50 -13.77 -8.44
CA MET A 58 17.13 -12.56 -8.96
C MET A 58 18.31 -12.11 -8.11
N TYR A 59 19.25 -11.43 -8.76
CA TYR A 59 20.37 -10.76 -8.14
C TYR A 59 20.40 -9.29 -8.52
N ASP A 60 20.56 -8.43 -7.53
CA ASP A 60 20.70 -6.98 -7.64
C ASP A 60 22.12 -6.57 -7.24
N SER A 61 22.90 -6.06 -8.18
CA SER A 61 24.28 -5.66 -7.92
C SER A 61 24.39 -4.38 -7.07
N PHE A 62 23.36 -3.54 -7.04
CA PHE A 62 23.35 -2.32 -6.24
C PHE A 62 23.25 -2.61 -4.74
N THR A 63 22.32 -3.46 -4.38
CA THR A 63 22.15 -3.90 -2.99
C THR A 63 23.04 -5.09 -2.65
N GLN A 64 23.73 -5.67 -3.64
CA GLN A 64 24.50 -6.91 -3.54
C GLN A 64 23.66 -8.04 -2.91
N THR A 65 22.39 -8.10 -3.28
CA THR A 65 21.42 -8.99 -2.66
C THR A 65 20.83 -9.95 -3.70
N ALA A 66 20.87 -11.24 -3.38
CA ALA A 66 20.10 -12.25 -4.10
C ALA A 66 18.78 -12.49 -3.39
N PHE A 67 17.73 -12.69 -4.18
CA PHE A 67 16.38 -13.01 -3.73
C PHE A 67 15.87 -14.24 -4.42
N MET A 68 15.10 -15.03 -3.69
CA MET A 68 14.33 -16.15 -4.20
C MET A 68 12.89 -15.99 -3.72
N GLY A 69 11.94 -16.17 -4.63
CA GLY A 69 10.52 -16.08 -4.34
C GLY A 69 9.75 -17.26 -4.89
N LEU A 70 8.70 -17.65 -4.17
CA LEU A 70 7.69 -18.60 -4.58
C LEU A 70 6.34 -17.90 -4.57
N ASP A 71 5.65 -17.92 -5.71
CA ASP A 71 4.29 -17.40 -5.84
C ASP A 71 3.31 -18.50 -6.24
N TYR A 72 2.07 -18.37 -5.78
CA TYR A 72 1.00 -19.28 -6.17
C TYR A 72 -0.33 -18.54 -6.31
N ARG A 73 -1.21 -19.12 -7.13
CA ARG A 73 -2.61 -18.70 -7.24
C ARG A 73 -3.48 -19.92 -7.54
N THR A 74 -4.57 -20.05 -6.79
CA THR A 74 -5.55 -21.12 -7.02
C THR A 74 -6.97 -20.60 -6.90
N TYR A 75 -7.88 -21.26 -7.62
CA TYR A 75 -9.30 -20.94 -7.61
C TYR A 75 -10.08 -22.17 -7.18
N PHE A 76 -10.97 -21.97 -6.24
CA PHE A 76 -11.89 -23.02 -5.78
C PHE A 76 -13.28 -22.42 -5.60
N LYS A 77 -14.21 -22.79 -6.50
CA LYS A 77 -15.56 -22.17 -6.55
C LYS A 77 -15.46 -20.64 -6.63
N ASN A 78 -16.00 -19.95 -5.64
CA ASN A 78 -15.97 -18.47 -5.49
C ASN A 78 -14.79 -17.96 -4.65
N PHE A 79 -13.85 -18.83 -4.29
CA PHE A 79 -12.64 -18.45 -3.59
C PHE A 79 -11.45 -18.35 -4.54
N GLN A 80 -10.66 -17.31 -4.39
CA GLN A 80 -9.33 -17.20 -4.94
C GLN A 80 -8.32 -17.10 -3.80
N PHE A 81 -7.35 -17.98 -3.80
CA PHE A 81 -6.19 -17.93 -2.91
C PHE A 81 -4.97 -17.54 -3.73
N SER A 82 -4.19 -16.60 -3.25
CA SER A 82 -2.92 -16.25 -3.87
C SER A 82 -1.93 -15.79 -2.81
N GLY A 83 -0.66 -16.06 -3.04
CA GLY A 83 0.37 -15.64 -2.12
C GLY A 83 1.74 -15.66 -2.74
N GLU A 84 2.64 -15.01 -2.03
CA GLU A 84 4.06 -14.96 -2.33
C GLU A 84 4.86 -15.08 -1.04
N ILE A 85 5.95 -15.84 -1.11
CA ILE A 85 6.97 -15.92 -0.06
C ILE A 85 8.31 -15.63 -0.74
N ALA A 86 9.05 -14.68 -0.23
CA ALA A 86 10.34 -14.31 -0.75
C ALA A 86 11.39 -14.30 0.36
N VAL A 87 12.59 -14.75 0.03
CA VAL A 87 13.73 -14.84 0.95
C VAL A 87 14.94 -14.18 0.30
N SER A 88 15.64 -13.33 1.04
CA SER A 88 16.93 -12.80 0.61
C SER A 88 18.06 -13.75 1.01
N HIS A 89 19.24 -13.62 0.37
CA HIS A 89 20.43 -14.38 0.72
C HIS A 89 20.89 -14.18 2.18
N GLN A 90 20.44 -13.10 2.83
CA GLN A 90 20.69 -12.82 4.25
C GLN A 90 19.67 -13.51 5.18
N GLY A 91 18.80 -14.39 4.65
CA GLY A 91 17.76 -15.07 5.42
C GLY A 91 16.60 -14.17 5.84
N LYS A 92 16.45 -12.97 5.25
CA LYS A 92 15.30 -12.10 5.49
C LYS A 92 14.10 -12.56 4.67
N ILE A 93 12.95 -12.62 5.30
CA ILE A 93 11.72 -13.18 4.74
C ILE A 93 10.69 -12.06 4.54
N ALA A 94 10.00 -12.13 3.41
CA ALA A 94 8.75 -11.41 3.15
C ALA A 94 7.67 -12.41 2.72
N THR A 95 6.46 -12.23 3.20
CA THR A 95 5.31 -13.02 2.74
C THR A 95 4.07 -12.16 2.64
N LEU A 96 3.29 -12.43 1.61
CA LEU A 96 2.00 -11.81 1.33
C LEU A 96 1.02 -12.91 0.96
N GLN A 97 -0.08 -13.03 1.70
CA GLN A 97 -1.09 -14.06 1.50
C GLN A 97 -2.46 -13.40 1.32
N ASN A 98 -3.18 -13.76 0.26
CA ASN A 98 -4.46 -13.16 -0.09
C ASN A 98 -5.54 -14.22 -0.23
N ILE A 99 -6.71 -13.93 0.31
CA ILE A 99 -7.94 -14.68 0.10
C ILE A 99 -8.98 -13.68 -0.43
N GLN A 100 -9.57 -13.99 -1.58
CA GLN A 100 -10.70 -13.24 -2.13
C GLN A 100 -11.90 -14.18 -2.25
N VAL A 101 -13.06 -13.69 -1.87
CA VAL A 101 -14.32 -14.46 -1.88
C VAL A 101 -15.39 -13.65 -2.57
N GLN A 102 -15.95 -14.19 -3.65
CA GLN A 102 -17.14 -13.66 -4.26
C GLN A 102 -18.35 -14.27 -3.54
N LEU A 103 -18.85 -13.56 -2.50
CA LEU A 103 -19.98 -14.03 -1.69
C LEU A 103 -21.30 -14.00 -2.47
N HIS A 104 -21.45 -12.99 -3.31
CA HIS A 104 -22.57 -12.79 -4.23
C HIS A 104 -22.06 -12.09 -5.49
N SER A 105 -22.80 -12.10 -6.60
CA SER A 105 -22.40 -11.39 -7.83
C SER A 105 -22.09 -9.90 -7.61
N SER A 106 -22.71 -9.31 -6.58
CA SER A 106 -22.53 -7.90 -6.19
C SER A 106 -21.64 -7.69 -4.96
N LEU A 107 -21.10 -8.76 -4.33
CA LEU A 107 -20.39 -8.66 -3.05
C LEU A 107 -19.06 -9.43 -3.10
N LEU A 108 -17.96 -8.68 -3.07
CA LEU A 108 -16.60 -9.18 -3.00
C LEU A 108 -15.99 -8.88 -1.63
N TYR A 109 -15.38 -9.86 -1.02
CA TYR A 109 -14.62 -9.72 0.21
C TYR A 109 -13.17 -10.18 0.00
N ALA A 110 -12.22 -9.49 0.59
CA ALA A 110 -10.80 -9.82 0.50
C ALA A 110 -10.12 -9.70 1.85
N ILE A 111 -9.22 -10.64 2.14
CA ILE A 111 -8.31 -10.60 3.29
C ILE A 111 -6.89 -10.73 2.75
N GLN A 112 -5.98 -9.93 3.26
CA GLN A 112 -4.55 -10.01 2.98
C GLN A 112 -3.78 -10.05 4.29
N ALA A 113 -2.97 -11.06 4.52
CA ALA A 113 -1.99 -11.12 5.59
C ALA A 113 -0.61 -10.85 5.02
N ARG A 114 0.19 -10.04 5.72
CA ARG A 114 1.55 -9.71 5.30
C ARG A 114 2.53 -9.75 6.45
N TYR A 115 3.73 -10.20 6.15
CA TYR A 115 4.86 -10.17 7.07
C TYR A 115 6.13 -9.83 6.31
N TYR A 116 6.87 -8.87 6.80
CA TYR A 116 8.17 -8.45 6.30
C TYR A 116 9.16 -8.42 7.47
N SER A 117 10.19 -9.23 7.41
CA SER A 117 11.25 -9.20 8.44
C SER A 117 12.00 -7.86 8.41
N LYS A 118 12.58 -7.48 9.55
CA LYS A 118 13.44 -6.30 9.63
C LYS A 118 14.56 -6.36 8.59
N ASN A 119 14.82 -5.22 7.94
CA ASN A 119 15.84 -5.08 6.91
C ASN A 119 15.62 -5.99 5.69
N TYR A 120 14.41 -6.47 5.44
CA TYR A 120 14.07 -7.04 4.16
C TYR A 120 14.01 -5.91 3.14
N ASN A 121 15.10 -5.73 2.40
CA ASN A 121 15.23 -4.67 1.41
C ASN A 121 15.22 -5.27 0.01
N ASN A 122 14.10 -5.13 -0.68
CA ASN A 122 13.98 -5.35 -2.11
C ASN A 122 13.67 -4.02 -2.79
N ALA A 123 14.70 -3.34 -3.27
CA ALA A 123 14.59 -2.01 -3.87
C ALA A 123 13.72 -1.99 -5.15
N LEU A 124 13.53 -3.14 -5.79
CA LEU A 124 12.79 -3.30 -7.04
C LEU A 124 11.41 -3.96 -6.83
N GLY A 125 11.15 -4.50 -5.64
CA GLY A 125 9.86 -5.08 -5.30
C GLY A 125 8.83 -4.01 -4.98
N TYR A 126 7.61 -4.18 -5.51
CA TYR A 126 6.47 -3.41 -5.03
C TYR A 126 6.01 -4.00 -3.69
N ASN A 127 6.43 -3.38 -2.61
CA ASN A 127 6.12 -3.85 -1.26
C ASN A 127 4.87 -3.15 -0.74
N SER A 128 3.90 -3.92 -0.27
CA SER A 128 2.71 -3.42 0.45
C SER A 128 3.05 -3.06 1.91
N ILE A 129 4.24 -2.48 2.14
CA ILE A 129 4.74 -2.16 3.47
C ILE A 129 4.41 -0.71 3.82
N GLU A 130 3.79 -0.48 4.96
CA GLU A 130 3.34 0.84 5.42
C GLU A 130 4.34 1.50 6.40
N SER A 131 5.05 0.68 7.17
CA SER A 131 6.02 1.16 8.18
C SER A 131 7.43 1.40 7.62
N GLY A 132 7.64 1.07 6.33
CA GLY A 132 8.93 1.12 5.66
C GLY A 132 9.76 -0.16 5.83
N TYR A 133 10.47 -0.54 4.77
CA TYR A 133 11.19 -1.83 4.67
C TYR A 133 12.28 -2.03 5.74
N LYS A 134 12.91 -0.96 6.25
CA LYS A 134 13.93 -1.06 7.30
C LYS A 134 13.37 -1.57 8.62
N ASN A 135 12.12 -1.26 8.89
CA ASN A 135 11.51 -1.51 10.19
C ASN A 135 10.87 -2.90 10.28
N GLY A 136 10.56 -3.51 9.14
CA GLY A 136 9.75 -4.71 9.10
C GLY A 136 8.30 -4.44 9.51
N GLU A 137 7.41 -5.37 9.18
CA GLU A 137 5.98 -5.21 9.44
C GLU A 137 5.27 -6.55 9.49
N ALA A 138 4.29 -6.66 10.36
CA ALA A 138 3.27 -7.71 10.34
C ALA A 138 1.90 -7.05 10.32
N GLY A 139 1.02 -7.47 9.42
CA GLY A 139 -0.28 -6.83 9.29
C GLY A 139 -1.33 -7.67 8.60
N VAL A 140 -2.59 -7.28 8.80
CA VAL A 140 -3.76 -7.86 8.15
C VAL A 140 -4.62 -6.74 7.60
N PHE A 141 -4.89 -6.82 6.32
CA PHE A 141 -5.84 -5.96 5.60
C PHE A 141 -7.11 -6.76 5.29
N MET A 142 -8.26 -6.12 5.46
CA MET A 142 -9.56 -6.65 5.08
C MET A 142 -10.28 -5.60 4.24
N GLY A 143 -10.88 -6.04 3.14
CA GLY A 143 -11.62 -5.17 2.23
C GLY A 143 -12.94 -5.78 1.80
N LEU A 144 -13.94 -4.94 1.62
CA LEU A 144 -15.26 -5.31 1.14
C LEU A 144 -15.69 -4.32 0.05
N GLU A 145 -16.12 -4.85 -1.06
CA GLU A 145 -16.77 -4.12 -2.15
C GLU A 145 -18.18 -4.66 -2.33
N TRP A 146 -19.17 -3.80 -2.24
CA TRP A 146 -20.57 -4.18 -2.36
C TRP A 146 -21.33 -3.24 -3.28
N GLN A 147 -21.82 -3.79 -4.39
CA GLN A 147 -22.79 -3.12 -5.25
C GLN A 147 -24.18 -3.36 -4.69
N ILE A 148 -24.65 -2.47 -3.81
CA ILE A 148 -25.93 -2.60 -3.09
C ILE A 148 -27.11 -2.52 -4.08
N THR A 149 -27.04 -1.54 -4.99
CA THR A 149 -27.96 -1.37 -6.12
C THR A 149 -27.16 -0.96 -7.35
N PRO A 150 -27.73 -0.94 -8.57
CA PRO A 150 -27.01 -0.45 -9.75
C PRO A 150 -26.46 0.97 -9.59
N THR A 151 -27.06 1.76 -8.69
CA THR A 151 -26.69 3.16 -8.46
C THR A 151 -25.91 3.42 -7.16
N ILE A 152 -25.79 2.40 -6.29
CA ILE A 152 -25.14 2.54 -4.97
C ILE A 152 -24.05 1.51 -4.82
N LYS A 153 -22.81 1.98 -4.65
CA LYS A 153 -21.64 1.15 -4.39
C LYS A 153 -21.00 1.53 -3.04
N LEU A 154 -20.77 0.54 -2.21
CA LEU A 154 -20.04 0.66 -0.94
C LEU A 154 -18.67 0.00 -1.08
N ASN A 155 -17.60 0.71 -0.70
CA ASN A 155 -16.29 0.13 -0.48
C ASN A 155 -15.86 0.44 0.94
N THR A 156 -15.37 -0.55 1.65
CA THR A 156 -14.80 -0.37 2.98
C THR A 156 -13.59 -1.26 3.16
N CYS A 157 -12.60 -0.79 3.91
CA CYS A 157 -11.47 -1.60 4.29
C CYS A 157 -10.97 -1.22 5.69
N ALA A 158 -10.32 -2.18 6.32
CA ALA A 158 -9.59 -2.01 7.55
C ALA A 158 -8.19 -2.63 7.39
N ASP A 159 -7.19 -1.94 7.86
CA ASP A 159 -5.80 -2.38 7.89
C ASP A 159 -5.26 -2.24 9.30
N VAL A 160 -4.79 -3.34 9.87
CA VAL A 160 -4.15 -3.37 11.18
C VAL A 160 -2.75 -3.91 10.99
N TYR A 161 -1.75 -3.14 11.35
CA TYR A 161 -0.37 -3.58 11.22
C TYR A 161 0.50 -3.09 12.37
N GLN A 162 1.56 -3.83 12.63
CA GLN A 162 2.57 -3.52 13.62
C GLN A 162 3.94 -3.38 12.96
N SER A 163 4.64 -2.29 13.24
CA SER A 163 6.07 -2.19 12.92
C SER A 163 6.87 -3.10 13.85
N LEU A 164 7.87 -3.82 13.31
CA LEU A 164 8.69 -4.76 14.09
C LEU A 164 9.89 -4.08 14.76
N SER A 165 10.14 -2.81 14.45
CA SER A 165 11.21 -2.01 15.06
C SER A 165 10.79 -0.55 15.19
N GLN A 166 11.66 0.23 15.80
CA GLN A 166 11.53 1.68 15.89
C GLN A 166 11.44 2.32 14.50
N ALA A 167 10.62 3.35 14.39
CA ALA A 167 10.46 4.15 13.17
C ALA A 167 10.69 5.63 13.46
N TYR A 168 10.70 6.45 12.43
CA TYR A 168 10.80 7.90 12.60
C TYR A 168 9.66 8.42 13.49
N ARG A 169 9.99 9.08 14.58
CA ARG A 169 9.07 9.58 15.63
C ARG A 169 8.32 8.49 16.40
N ILE A 170 8.83 7.26 16.43
CA ILE A 170 8.25 6.16 17.18
C ILE A 170 9.40 5.38 17.82
N SER A 171 9.55 5.49 19.13
CA SER A 171 10.68 4.91 19.88
C SER A 171 10.56 3.42 20.18
N LYS A 172 9.41 2.79 19.91
CA LYS A 172 9.14 1.36 20.11
C LYS A 172 8.33 0.77 18.95
N PRO A 173 8.28 -0.56 18.78
CA PRO A 173 7.31 -1.19 17.89
C PRO A 173 5.90 -0.70 18.18
N ALA A 174 5.18 -0.25 17.15
CA ALA A 174 3.88 0.39 17.30
C ALA A 174 2.81 -0.29 16.45
N ILE A 175 1.59 -0.31 16.96
CA ILE A 175 0.42 -0.82 16.23
C ILE A 175 -0.29 0.36 15.57
N HIS A 176 -0.70 0.15 14.34
CA HIS A 176 -1.41 1.11 13.52
C HIS A 176 -2.75 0.53 13.06
N TYR A 177 -3.77 1.37 13.07
CA TYR A 177 -5.10 1.04 12.56
C TYR A 177 -5.44 2.05 11.48
N LYS A 178 -5.89 1.56 10.33
CA LYS A 178 -6.40 2.39 9.23
C LYS A 178 -7.76 1.83 8.82
N THR A 179 -8.75 2.69 8.73
CA THR A 179 -10.07 2.33 8.23
C THR A 179 -10.47 3.31 7.15
N PHE A 180 -11.09 2.79 6.13
CA PHE A 180 -11.62 3.57 5.03
C PHE A 180 -13.02 3.06 4.70
N ALA A 181 -13.95 3.98 4.48
CA ALA A 181 -15.26 3.68 3.92
C ALA A 181 -15.60 4.71 2.85
N SER A 182 -16.22 4.28 1.76
CA SER A 182 -16.76 5.18 0.75
C SER A 182 -18.06 4.66 0.20
N ILE A 183 -19.02 5.57 0.03
CA ILE A 183 -20.28 5.34 -0.65
C ILE A 183 -20.29 6.17 -1.92
N THR A 184 -20.50 5.50 -3.04
CA THR A 184 -20.69 6.13 -4.34
C THR A 184 -22.14 6.01 -4.73
N LEU A 185 -22.78 7.14 -4.99
CA LEU A 185 -24.15 7.25 -5.51
C LEU A 185 -24.08 7.75 -6.94
N THR A 186 -24.73 7.07 -7.87
CA THR A 186 -24.81 7.45 -9.29
C THR A 186 -26.28 7.64 -9.69
N PRO A 187 -26.92 8.76 -9.27
CA PRO A 187 -28.37 8.97 -9.49
C PRO A 187 -28.72 8.98 -10.97
N LYS A 188 -27.81 9.46 -11.82
CA LYS A 188 -27.90 9.45 -13.29
C LYS A 188 -26.52 9.05 -13.84
N GLN A 189 -26.47 8.56 -15.09
CA GLN A 189 -25.23 8.14 -15.74
C GLN A 189 -24.15 9.23 -15.79
N ASN A 190 -24.55 10.49 -15.78
CA ASN A 190 -23.67 11.65 -15.84
C ASN A 190 -23.47 12.37 -14.49
N GLN A 191 -23.95 11.81 -13.38
CA GLN A 191 -23.84 12.41 -12.06
C GLN A 191 -23.34 11.40 -11.03
N GLN A 192 -22.40 11.81 -10.18
CA GLN A 192 -21.84 11.02 -9.14
C GLN A 192 -21.71 11.83 -7.84
N ILE A 193 -22.12 11.24 -6.75
CA ILE A 193 -21.86 11.73 -5.40
C ILE A 193 -20.97 10.70 -4.70
N LEU A 194 -19.89 11.14 -4.14
CA LEU A 194 -18.92 10.30 -3.44
C LEU A 194 -18.73 10.83 -2.02
N ALA A 195 -19.13 10.05 -1.04
CA ALA A 195 -18.82 10.28 0.36
C ALA A 195 -17.69 9.33 0.79
N LYS A 196 -16.63 9.85 1.42
CA LYS A 196 -15.49 9.10 1.93
C LYS A 196 -15.26 9.43 3.40
N TRP A 197 -14.94 8.41 4.17
CA TRP A 197 -14.46 8.53 5.53
C TRP A 197 -13.17 7.74 5.69
N GLN A 198 -12.19 8.33 6.33
CA GLN A 198 -10.90 7.72 6.63
C GLN A 198 -10.60 7.97 8.10
N TRP A 199 -10.22 6.93 8.81
CA TRP A 199 -9.75 7.00 10.18
C TRP A 199 -8.42 6.27 10.32
N ASN A 200 -7.44 6.97 10.88
CA ASN A 200 -6.12 6.41 11.15
C ASN A 200 -5.78 6.65 12.60
N LEU A 201 -5.42 5.59 13.31
CA LEU A 201 -4.85 5.64 14.64
C LEU A 201 -3.42 5.12 14.58
N SER A 202 -2.49 5.90 15.08
CA SER A 202 -1.07 5.52 15.14
C SER A 202 -0.47 5.99 16.45
N GLU A 203 0.50 5.26 16.98
CA GLU A 203 1.29 5.75 18.11
C GLU A 203 2.38 6.72 17.62
N ARG A 204 2.61 7.80 18.34
CA ARG A 204 3.68 8.79 18.09
C ARG A 204 4.34 9.21 19.38
N ASN A 205 5.62 9.55 19.29
CA ASN A 205 6.33 10.12 20.43
C ASN A 205 5.74 11.48 20.82
N ALA A 206 5.69 11.75 22.13
CA ALA A 206 5.43 13.09 22.63
C ALA A 206 6.49 14.08 22.13
N ALA A 207 6.11 15.37 22.04
CA ALA A 207 7.01 16.41 21.57
C ALA A 207 8.18 16.69 22.53
N ASN A 208 7.99 16.47 23.83
CA ASN A 208 8.98 16.77 24.88
C ASN A 208 9.05 15.65 25.92
N SER A 209 10.25 15.12 26.17
CA SER A 209 10.57 14.41 27.41
C SER A 209 11.98 14.75 27.84
N ASN A 210 12.18 14.90 29.14
CA ASN A 210 13.48 15.19 29.76
C ASN A 210 14.35 13.92 29.92
N ASP A 211 13.80 12.73 29.68
CA ASP A 211 14.43 11.45 30.07
C ASP A 211 15.00 10.63 28.89
N GLY A 212 15.21 11.25 27.74
CA GLY A 212 15.85 10.58 26.59
C GLY A 212 15.02 9.52 25.85
N ILE A 213 14.05 8.86 26.49
CA ILE A 213 13.08 7.96 25.87
C ILE A 213 11.75 8.65 25.84
N LEU A 214 11.31 9.07 24.65
CA LEU A 214 10.05 9.77 24.47
C LEU A 214 8.87 8.78 24.64
N PRO A 215 7.91 9.07 25.55
CA PRO A 215 6.70 8.28 25.67
C PRO A 215 5.89 8.38 24.37
N THR A 216 5.23 7.28 23.99
CA THR A 216 4.37 7.24 22.81
C THR A 216 2.91 7.37 23.22
N TYR A 217 2.18 8.22 22.52
CA TYR A 217 0.75 8.45 22.71
C TYR A 217 -0.03 8.14 21.43
N PRO A 218 -1.29 7.70 21.56
CA PRO A 218 -2.17 7.52 20.43
C PRO A 218 -2.41 8.86 19.70
N TYR A 219 -2.20 8.86 18.40
CA TYR A 219 -2.44 10.00 17.52
C TYR A 219 -3.48 9.62 16.47
N THR A 220 -4.57 10.35 16.44
CA THR A 220 -5.71 10.08 15.57
C THR A 220 -5.75 11.06 14.42
N LYS A 221 -6.12 10.57 13.23
CA LYS A 221 -6.47 11.38 12.07
C LYS A 221 -7.80 10.91 11.51
N ASN A 222 -8.75 11.80 11.41
CA ASN A 222 -10.02 11.58 10.73
C ASN A 222 -10.11 12.49 9.52
N LYS A 223 -10.61 11.96 8.41
CA LYS A 223 -10.92 12.74 7.22
C LYS A 223 -12.29 12.34 6.71
N VAL A 224 -13.14 13.32 6.53
CA VAL A 224 -14.44 13.17 5.84
C VAL A 224 -14.38 14.00 4.56
N GLN A 225 -14.86 13.43 3.48
CA GLN A 225 -14.90 14.09 2.19
C GLN A 225 -16.22 13.77 1.50
N ILE A 226 -16.89 14.79 1.00
CA ILE A 226 -18.08 14.65 0.13
C ILE A 226 -17.76 15.38 -1.16
N THR A 227 -17.95 14.71 -2.30
CA THR A 227 -17.70 15.25 -3.62
C THR A 227 -18.91 14.98 -4.50
N TYR A 228 -19.39 16.00 -5.19
CA TYR A 228 -20.33 15.89 -6.29
C TYR A 228 -19.59 16.12 -7.61
N GLN A 229 -19.86 15.31 -8.60
CA GLN A 229 -19.42 15.51 -9.98
C GLN A 229 -20.60 15.31 -10.93
N GLY A 230 -20.81 16.28 -11.81
CA GLY A 230 -21.82 16.22 -12.87
C GLY A 230 -21.24 16.60 -14.21
N ASN A 231 -21.51 15.78 -15.23
CA ASN A 231 -21.16 16.06 -16.62
C ASN A 231 -22.46 16.44 -17.35
N PHE A 232 -22.54 17.66 -17.88
CA PHE A 232 -23.73 18.21 -18.50
C PHE A 232 -23.63 18.17 -20.04
N THR A 233 -24.77 18.22 -20.69
CA THR A 233 -24.92 18.00 -22.15
C THR A 233 -24.11 18.93 -23.05
N ASN A 234 -23.66 20.06 -22.53
CA ASN A 234 -22.85 21.04 -23.28
C ASN A 234 -21.33 20.90 -23.10
N GLY A 235 -20.87 19.75 -22.61
CA GLY A 235 -19.45 19.55 -22.28
C GLY A 235 -19.03 20.17 -20.94
N LEU A 236 -19.96 20.82 -20.22
CA LEU A 236 -19.70 21.41 -18.91
C LEU A 236 -19.51 20.30 -17.88
N VAL A 237 -18.40 20.31 -17.18
CA VAL A 237 -18.11 19.45 -16.02
C VAL A 237 -18.13 20.31 -14.76
N LEU A 238 -18.97 19.96 -13.83
CA LEU A 238 -19.03 20.60 -12.52
C LEU A 238 -18.53 19.61 -11.47
N LYS A 239 -17.54 20.02 -10.66
CA LYS A 239 -17.06 19.26 -9.52
C LYS A 239 -17.05 20.15 -8.30
N SER A 240 -17.81 19.77 -7.27
CA SER A 240 -17.86 20.47 -5.99
C SER A 240 -17.50 19.51 -4.87
N GLY A 241 -16.81 19.98 -3.86
CA GLY A 241 -16.43 19.12 -2.76
C GLY A 241 -16.22 19.85 -1.46
N TRP A 242 -16.43 19.12 -0.38
CA TRP A 242 -16.13 19.51 0.98
C TRP A 242 -15.25 18.44 1.62
N VAL A 243 -14.21 18.89 2.31
CA VAL A 243 -13.26 18.04 3.04
C VAL A 243 -13.11 18.59 4.44
N ALA A 244 -13.26 17.73 5.43
CA ALA A 244 -12.97 18.04 6.82
C ALA A 244 -11.87 17.10 7.34
N HIS A 245 -10.90 17.65 8.04
CA HIS A 245 -9.84 16.94 8.73
C HIS A 245 -9.91 17.22 10.23
N PHE A 246 -9.77 16.16 11.02
CA PHE A 246 -9.65 16.23 12.47
C PHE A 246 -8.43 15.39 12.86
N PHE A 247 -7.52 15.98 13.64
CA PHE A 247 -6.29 15.30 14.02
C PHE A 247 -5.77 15.80 15.37
N GLY A 248 -5.13 14.94 16.11
CA GLY A 248 -4.54 15.29 17.40
C GLY A 248 -4.14 14.07 18.20
N TYR A 249 -3.50 14.30 19.31
CA TYR A 249 -3.27 13.29 20.34
C TYR A 249 -4.56 13.05 21.11
N HIS A 250 -4.72 11.83 21.61
CA HIS A 250 -5.95 11.46 22.34
C HIS A 250 -6.14 12.23 23.67
N THR A 251 -5.05 12.82 24.16
CA THR A 251 -5.02 13.63 25.41
C THR A 251 -5.31 15.12 25.19
N ASP A 252 -5.31 15.57 23.96
CA ASP A 252 -5.39 17.02 23.63
C ASP A 252 -6.67 17.32 22.83
N GLU A 253 -7.01 18.61 22.75
CA GLU A 253 -8.08 19.05 21.85
C GLU A 253 -7.73 18.72 20.39
N LEU A 254 -8.71 18.16 19.66
CA LEU A 254 -8.53 17.84 18.25
C LEU A 254 -8.47 19.12 17.42
N CYS A 255 -7.38 19.26 16.66
CA CYS A 255 -7.32 20.28 15.64
C CYS A 255 -8.26 19.92 14.49
N SER A 256 -8.96 20.89 13.93
CA SER A 256 -9.83 20.71 12.78
C SER A 256 -9.48 21.66 11.65
N GLY A 257 -9.72 21.24 10.42
CA GLY A 257 -9.58 22.06 9.22
C GLY A 257 -10.64 21.68 8.19
N HIS A 258 -11.16 22.66 7.48
CA HIS A 258 -12.18 22.48 6.45
C HIS A 258 -11.72 23.10 5.14
N LEU A 259 -12.04 22.44 4.03
CA LEU A 259 -11.82 22.91 2.68
C LEU A 259 -13.11 22.73 1.87
N VAL A 260 -13.56 23.79 1.24
CA VAL A 260 -14.63 23.76 0.21
C VAL A 260 -14.01 24.15 -1.11
N TYR A 261 -14.31 23.41 -2.17
CA TYR A 261 -13.82 23.73 -3.51
C TYR A 261 -14.89 23.48 -4.55
N GLN A 262 -14.80 24.24 -5.63
CA GLN A 262 -15.60 24.09 -6.84
C GLN A 262 -14.70 24.23 -8.05
N ASP A 263 -14.85 23.31 -9.00
CA ASP A 263 -14.13 23.28 -10.26
C ASP A 263 -15.18 23.23 -11.39
N ILE A 264 -14.99 24.02 -12.42
CA ILE A 264 -15.87 24.14 -13.58
C ILE A 264 -14.96 24.05 -14.82
N GLY A 265 -15.16 22.99 -15.61
CA GLY A 265 -14.37 22.71 -16.81
C GLY A 265 -15.23 22.48 -18.05
#